data_c1fce60885938e5c83bfacf1e478fcfc
#
_entry.id   c1fce60885938e5c83bfacf1e478fcfc
#
_cell.length_a   1.000
_cell.length_b   1.000
_cell.length_c   1.000
_cell.angle_alpha   90.00
_cell.angle_beta   90.00
_cell.angle_gamma   90.00
#
_symmetry.space_group_name_H-M   'P 1'
#
loop_
_entity.id
_entity.type
_entity.pdbx_description
1 polymer ?
#
loop_
_entity_poly.entity_id
_entity_poly.type
_entity_poly.pdbx_seq_one_letter_code
_entity_poly.pdbx_strand_id
1 'polypeptide(L)'
;MFGAALAASAFGAKAQDGDVWAGHAVAREACRACHIVDPEARSPRIFEIGPAFHDIANIRGMTATAIRVFLTSSHPKMPNLILTPDEIADVTAYILSLRDHR
;
A
#
# COMPACT_ATOMS: atom_id res chain seq x y z
N MET A 1 2.78 -0.27 -49.85
CA MET A 1 3.05 0.63 -48.73
C MET A 1 2.46 0.01 -47.49
N PHE A 2 3.32 -0.50 -46.62
CA PHE A 2 2.87 -1.16 -45.42
C PHE A 2 3.21 -0.25 -44.25
N GLY A 3 2.21 0.38 -43.67
CA GLY A 3 2.35 1.06 -42.41
C GLY A 3 2.45 -0.01 -41.29
N ALA A 4 3.63 -0.20 -40.73
CA ALA A 4 3.74 -0.97 -39.50
C ALA A 4 3.03 -0.17 -38.40
N ALA A 5 1.85 -0.62 -38.01
CA ALA A 5 1.23 -0.15 -36.80
C ALA A 5 2.09 -0.70 -35.64
N LEU A 6 2.95 0.14 -35.11
CA LEU A 6 3.58 -0.13 -33.83
C LEU A 6 2.48 -0.07 -32.78
N ALA A 7 1.97 -1.24 -32.42
CA ALA A 7 1.17 -1.35 -31.22
C ALA A 7 2.08 -1.01 -30.06
N ALA A 8 1.98 0.22 -29.59
CA ALA A 8 2.61 0.61 -28.34
C ALA A 8 1.90 -0.16 -27.24
N SER A 9 2.46 -1.30 -26.85
CA SER A 9 2.02 -2.00 -25.67
C SER A 9 2.35 -1.14 -24.48
N ALA A 10 1.31 -0.64 -23.81
CA ALA A 10 1.43 0.10 -22.58
C ALA A 10 1.78 -0.86 -21.44
N PHE A 11 3.02 -1.36 -21.41
CA PHE A 11 3.49 -2.28 -20.37
C PHE A 11 4.07 -1.54 -19.18
N GLY A 12 3.82 -0.47 -18.80
CA GLY A 12 4.47 0.17 -17.69
C GLY A 12 3.54 0.71 -16.63
N ALA A 13 2.37 1.16 -17.04
CA ALA A 13 1.51 1.93 -16.14
C ALA A 13 0.85 1.06 -15.07
N LYS A 14 0.53 -0.20 -15.38
CA LYS A 14 -0.18 -1.08 -14.45
C LYS A 14 0.72 -1.73 -13.40
N ALA A 15 2.01 -1.88 -13.66
CA ALA A 15 2.94 -2.49 -12.70
C ALA A 15 3.21 -1.58 -11.47
N GLN A 16 2.92 -0.28 -11.57
CA GLN A 16 3.08 0.68 -10.48
C GLN A 16 1.78 0.97 -9.75
N ASP A 17 0.66 0.68 -10.38
CA ASP A 17 -0.66 0.84 -9.78
C ASP A 17 -1.07 -0.49 -9.17
N GLY A 18 -0.84 -0.65 -7.89
CA GLY A 18 -1.21 -1.86 -7.19
C GLY A 18 -2.72 -2.08 -7.17
N ASP A 19 -3.10 -3.31 -6.89
CA ASP A 19 -4.48 -3.74 -6.74
C ASP A 19 -4.93 -3.53 -5.29
N VAL A 20 -5.97 -2.72 -5.09
CA VAL A 20 -6.50 -2.40 -3.76
C VAL A 20 -7.00 -3.66 -3.03
N TRP A 21 -7.66 -4.56 -3.71
CA TRP A 21 -8.19 -5.79 -3.11
C TRP A 21 -7.07 -6.75 -2.70
N ALA A 22 -6.09 -6.94 -3.56
CA ALA A 22 -4.91 -7.74 -3.25
C ALA A 22 -4.12 -7.10 -2.10
N GLY A 23 -4.01 -5.78 -2.09
CA GLY A 23 -3.36 -5.04 -1.01
C GLY A 23 -4.08 -5.19 0.33
N HIS A 24 -5.39 -5.20 0.32
CA HIS A 24 -6.17 -5.47 1.53
C HIS A 24 -5.87 -6.86 2.08
N ALA A 25 -5.78 -7.87 1.22
CA ALA A 25 -5.44 -9.22 1.64
C ALA A 25 -4.03 -9.30 2.24
N VAL A 26 -3.05 -8.65 1.62
CA VAL A 26 -1.68 -8.56 2.16
C VAL A 26 -1.68 -7.86 3.52
N ALA A 27 -2.40 -6.76 3.63
CA ALA A 27 -2.49 -6.00 4.89
C ALA A 27 -3.05 -6.86 6.02
N ARG A 28 -4.09 -7.63 5.75
CA ARG A 28 -4.69 -8.52 6.75
C ARG A 28 -3.76 -9.65 7.17
N GLU A 29 -2.94 -10.15 6.28
CA GLU A 29 -1.98 -11.20 6.62
C GLU A 29 -0.73 -10.67 7.32
N ALA A 30 -0.14 -9.60 6.79
CA ALA A 30 1.19 -9.16 7.19
C ALA A 30 1.20 -7.97 8.15
N CYS A 31 0.14 -7.18 8.22
CA CYS A 31 0.16 -5.90 8.92
C CYS A 31 -0.79 -5.84 10.12
N ARG A 32 -1.82 -6.67 10.12
CA ARG A 32 -2.89 -6.63 11.12
C ARG A 32 -2.44 -6.91 12.54
N ALA A 33 -1.34 -7.60 12.72
CA ALA A 33 -0.82 -7.89 14.07
C ALA A 33 -0.45 -6.61 14.84
N CYS A 34 -0.07 -5.55 14.13
CA CYS A 34 0.41 -4.30 14.72
C CYS A 34 -0.37 -3.06 14.28
N HIS A 35 -1.12 -3.14 13.19
CA HIS A 35 -1.85 -2.01 12.62
C HIS A 35 -3.34 -2.30 12.54
N ILE A 36 -4.15 -1.26 12.69
CA ILE A 36 -5.54 -1.32 12.30
C ILE A 36 -5.57 -1.14 10.78
N VAL A 37 -5.85 -2.22 10.07
CA VAL A 37 -5.84 -2.20 8.60
C VAL A 37 -7.23 -1.92 8.03
N ASP A 38 -8.30 -2.26 8.75
CA ASP A 38 -9.67 -1.99 8.35
C ASP A 38 -10.23 -0.83 9.16
N PRO A 39 -10.74 0.24 8.53
CA PRO A 39 -11.27 1.40 9.26
C PRO A 39 -12.41 1.07 10.22
N GLU A 40 -13.21 0.06 9.90
CA GLU A 40 -14.34 -0.37 10.72
C GLU A 40 -13.93 -1.23 11.91
N ALA A 41 -12.77 -1.86 11.86
CA ALA A 41 -12.30 -2.79 12.88
C ALA A 41 -11.47 -2.10 13.95
N ARG A 42 -12.00 -1.07 14.56
CA ARG A 42 -11.30 -0.33 15.62
C ARG A 42 -11.18 -1.20 16.86
N SER A 43 -10.00 -1.75 17.09
CA SER A 43 -9.69 -2.45 18.33
C SER A 43 -8.82 -1.57 19.21
N PRO A 44 -9.21 -1.30 20.43
CA PRO A 44 -8.40 -0.47 21.33
C PRO A 44 -7.03 -1.05 21.67
N ARG A 45 -6.75 -2.27 21.32
CA ARG A 45 -5.50 -2.95 21.70
C ARG A 45 -4.36 -2.79 20.72
N ILE A 46 -4.63 -2.30 19.52
CA ILE A 46 -3.66 -2.33 18.41
C ILE A 46 -2.95 -0.99 18.26
N PHE A 47 -3.55 0.09 18.73
CA PHE A 47 -3.05 1.42 18.52
C PHE A 47 -1.70 1.71 19.15
N GLU A 48 -1.28 0.93 20.11
CA GLU A 48 -0.02 1.16 20.81
C GLU A 48 1.19 0.68 20.02
N ILE A 49 0.99 -0.16 18.99
CA ILE A 49 2.09 -0.77 18.25
C ILE A 49 2.38 0.01 16.98
N GLY A 50 1.37 0.27 16.18
CA GLY A 50 1.55 1.01 14.94
C GLY A 50 0.32 1.86 14.59
N PRO A 51 0.50 2.90 13.77
CA PRO A 51 -0.61 3.76 13.37
C PRO A 51 -1.62 3.00 12.52
N ALA A 52 -2.89 3.40 12.62
CA ALA A 52 -3.93 2.88 11.75
C ALA A 52 -3.66 3.27 10.29
N PHE A 53 -3.96 2.40 9.37
CA PHE A 53 -3.75 2.66 7.94
C PHE A 53 -4.55 3.87 7.44
N HIS A 54 -5.75 4.06 7.97
CA HIS A 54 -6.53 5.26 7.67
C HIS A 54 -5.79 6.53 8.06
N ASP A 55 -5.13 6.54 9.21
CA ASP A 55 -4.37 7.70 9.67
C ASP A 55 -3.13 7.94 8.81
N ILE A 56 -2.44 6.86 8.42
CA ILE A 56 -1.30 6.97 7.50
C ILE A 56 -1.74 7.57 6.18
N ALA A 57 -2.84 7.09 5.63
CA ALA A 57 -3.36 7.56 4.35
C ALA A 57 -3.70 9.05 4.36
N ASN A 58 -4.10 9.56 5.51
CA ASN A 58 -4.54 10.95 5.67
C ASN A 58 -3.47 11.88 6.25
N ILE A 59 -2.24 11.41 6.42
CA ILE A 59 -1.12 12.29 6.72
C ILE A 59 -0.96 13.28 5.58
N ARG A 60 -0.85 14.56 5.93
CA ARG A 60 -0.71 15.62 4.95
C ARG A 60 0.53 15.39 4.09
N GLY A 61 0.35 15.36 2.77
CA GLY A 61 1.44 15.14 1.83
C GLY A 61 1.84 13.68 1.65
N MET A 62 1.10 12.73 2.19
CA MET A 62 1.40 11.32 2.01
C MET A 62 1.31 10.92 0.53
N THR A 63 2.30 10.17 0.07
CA THR A 63 2.40 9.72 -1.33
C THR A 63 2.66 8.23 -1.40
N ALA A 64 2.38 7.64 -2.56
CA ALA A 64 2.73 6.26 -2.85
C ALA A 64 4.23 6.01 -2.69
N THR A 65 5.05 6.93 -3.16
CA THR A 65 6.51 6.83 -3.04
C THR A 65 6.94 6.80 -1.58
N ALA A 66 6.37 7.65 -0.73
CA ALA A 66 6.70 7.66 0.69
C ALA A 66 6.37 6.33 1.36
N ILE A 67 5.21 5.75 1.06
CA ILE A 67 4.82 4.45 1.60
C ILE A 67 5.77 3.36 1.12
N ARG A 68 6.08 3.33 -0.17
CA ARG A 68 6.99 2.33 -0.74
C ARG A 68 8.39 2.42 -0.14
N VAL A 69 8.92 3.61 0.00
CA VAL A 69 10.24 3.81 0.62
C VAL A 69 10.20 3.31 2.06
N PHE A 70 9.15 3.61 2.79
CA PHE A 70 9.00 3.13 4.17
C PHE A 70 8.99 1.60 4.23
N LEU A 71 8.21 0.95 3.37
CA LEU A 71 8.07 -0.51 3.36
C LEU A 71 9.35 -1.23 2.91
N THR A 72 10.22 -0.57 2.19
CA THR A 72 11.49 -1.14 1.72
C THR A 72 12.68 -0.76 2.59
N SER A 73 12.46 0.01 3.64
CA SER A 73 13.51 0.47 4.56
C SER A 73 13.38 -0.25 5.89
N SER A 74 14.50 -0.42 6.58
CA SER A 74 14.50 -1.00 7.93
C SER A 74 14.05 0.02 8.96
N HIS A 75 13.19 -0.41 9.89
CA HIS A 75 12.72 0.42 10.98
C HIS A 75 12.87 -0.31 12.32
N PRO A 76 13.29 0.38 13.39
CA PRO A 76 13.54 -0.27 14.68
C PRO A 76 12.32 -0.93 15.31
N LYS A 77 11.13 -0.40 15.06
CA LYS A 77 9.88 -0.89 15.69
C LYS A 77 9.01 -1.71 14.76
N MET A 78 9.26 -1.66 13.48
CA MET A 78 8.53 -2.44 12.49
C MET A 78 9.46 -3.50 11.91
N PRO A 79 9.11 -4.79 11.99
CA PRO A 79 9.99 -5.83 11.46
C PRO A 79 10.14 -5.69 9.95
N ASN A 80 11.29 -6.13 9.45
CA ASN A 80 11.51 -6.20 8.01
C ASN A 80 10.60 -7.26 7.42
N LEU A 81 9.61 -6.80 6.69
CA LEU A 81 8.69 -7.68 5.99
C LEU A 81 9.28 -8.03 4.63
N ILE A 82 9.27 -9.33 4.31
CA ILE A 82 9.66 -9.76 2.97
C ILE A 82 8.41 -9.74 2.09
N LEU A 83 8.21 -8.61 1.43
CA LEU A 83 7.12 -8.44 0.48
C LEU A 83 7.69 -8.39 -0.95
N THR A 84 6.99 -8.99 -1.88
CA THR A 84 7.33 -8.84 -3.29
C THR A 84 7.06 -7.41 -3.75
N PRO A 85 7.68 -6.95 -4.84
CA PRO A 85 7.35 -5.64 -5.40
C PRO A 85 5.87 -5.45 -5.69
N ASP A 86 5.19 -6.49 -6.17
CA ASP A 86 3.76 -6.44 -6.43
C ASP A 86 2.96 -6.28 -5.13
N GLU A 87 3.33 -7.02 -4.09
CA GLU A 87 2.68 -6.88 -2.79
C GLU A 87 2.87 -5.49 -2.19
N ILE A 88 4.05 -4.91 -2.33
CA ILE A 88 4.32 -3.53 -1.91
C ILE A 88 3.44 -2.55 -2.68
N ALA A 89 3.34 -2.71 -4.00
CA ALA A 89 2.47 -1.88 -4.82
C ALA A 89 0.99 -2.03 -4.41
N ASP A 90 0.56 -3.27 -4.16
CA ASP A 90 -0.81 -3.58 -3.80
C ASP A 90 -1.18 -3.00 -2.43
N VAL A 91 -0.35 -3.20 -1.41
CA VAL A 91 -0.64 -2.66 -0.08
C VAL A 91 -0.56 -1.14 -0.06
N THR A 92 0.32 -0.56 -0.86
CA THR A 92 0.39 0.90 -1.04
C THR A 92 -0.91 1.43 -1.62
N ALA A 93 -1.43 0.79 -2.66
CA ALA A 93 -2.70 1.16 -3.26
C ALA A 93 -3.86 1.03 -2.25
N TYR A 94 -3.85 -0.03 -1.47
CA TYR A 94 -4.87 -0.22 -0.43
C TYR A 94 -4.81 0.90 0.61
N ILE A 95 -3.64 1.21 1.17
CA ILE A 95 -3.51 2.29 2.14
C ILE A 95 -4.04 3.60 1.57
N LEU A 96 -3.63 3.96 0.36
CA LEU A 96 -4.07 5.21 -0.27
C LEU A 96 -5.56 5.23 -0.58
N SER A 97 -6.19 4.07 -0.75
CA SER A 97 -7.64 3.98 -0.94
C SER A 97 -8.42 4.42 0.30
N LEU A 98 -7.77 4.48 1.45
CA LEU A 98 -8.38 4.88 2.72
C LEU A 98 -8.35 6.40 2.95
N ARG A 99 -7.86 7.17 2.00
CA ARG A 99 -7.91 8.63 2.07
C ARG A 99 -9.34 9.13 2.11
N ASP A 100 -9.57 10.08 2.99
CA ASP A 100 -10.85 10.77 3.01
C ASP A 100 -10.97 11.66 1.76
N HIS A 101 -12.11 11.62 1.14
CA HIS A 101 -12.42 12.51 0.02
C HIS A 101 -12.88 13.86 0.58
N ARG A 102 -12.17 14.90 0.20
CA ARG A 102 -12.54 16.27 0.54
C ARG A 102 -12.75 17.09 -0.72
#